data_61f8d382dcf3d2f713ab305c0ddffd39
#
_entry.id   61f8d382dcf3d2f713ab305c0ddffd39
#
_cell.length_a   1.000
_cell.length_b   1.000
_cell.length_c   1.000
_cell.angle_alpha   90.00
_cell.angle_beta   90.00
_cell.angle_gamma   90.00
#
_symmetry.space_group_name_H-M   'P 1'
#
loop_
_entity.id
_entity.type
_entity.pdbx_description
1 polymer ?
#
loop_
_entity_poly.entity_id
_entity_poly.type
_entity_poly.pdbx_seq_one_letter_code
_entity_poly.pdbx_strand_id
1 'polypeptide(L)'
;MIRNLHSTSARLGEAGMQKRPNSRSLSAAGGPFANASGRYGWTARNLPVNSRINMQNDYSDEQLRLAARLYYLDGLGQVEVAKFVKVSQAQVSRLLALARQRGIVRISVAEYEPRHQDLETRLQKELGLQAVAVIKTTAGATVEEARMTVAHFGAPFVASLIAPDSGVAISGGRTMRELVRLLPEDKNRRVTVVQAMGSIDSNVGPVDAFELSRAMARRWGGSLLTLNTPAFVPDARTRDAFLGLQQIRAVWERLKSADVALVGIGTLDNSVFVERGILSAEDLKKLSKRGAVGEICGRFYDQQGNECDSPWRNRVISIGLDQLRKIPQVIGVVASGDRSAAIQAAIKGGLIKSLVIDEKGASALLEHGSS
;
A
#
# COMPACT_ATOMS: atom_id res chain seq x y z
N MET A 1 -55.90 -27.95 -24.94
CA MET A 1 -56.49 -28.34 -23.64
C MET A 1 -55.92 -27.39 -22.61
N ILE A 2 -56.55 -26.23 -22.32
CA ILE A 2 -57.69 -25.99 -21.45
C ILE A 2 -57.38 -26.46 -20.02
N ARG A 3 -57.13 -25.56 -19.08
CA ARG A 3 -57.91 -24.69 -18.17
C ARG A 3 -56.98 -24.20 -17.07
N ASN A 4 -56.83 -22.96 -16.80
CA ASN A 4 -57.71 -21.96 -16.13
C ASN A 4 -57.89 -22.14 -14.61
N LEU A 5 -57.58 -20.99 -13.92
CA LEU A 5 -58.32 -20.32 -12.83
C LEU A 5 -57.90 -20.77 -11.41
N HIS A 6 -57.69 -19.93 -10.42
CA HIS A 6 -58.31 -18.66 -9.92
C HIS A 6 -57.31 -18.03 -8.93
N SER A 7 -56.97 -16.77 -8.90
CA SER A 7 -57.59 -15.60 -8.24
C SER A 7 -58.22 -15.86 -6.86
N THR A 8 -57.63 -15.24 -5.81
CA THR A 8 -58.40 -14.65 -4.71
C THR A 8 -57.64 -13.48 -4.08
N SER A 9 -58.27 -12.35 -4.23
CA SER A 9 -58.12 -11.07 -3.53
C SER A 9 -58.87 -11.14 -2.21
N ALA A 10 -58.36 -10.52 -1.16
CA ALA A 10 -59.14 -9.79 -0.13
C ALA A 10 -58.19 -9.35 1.00
N ARG A 11 -58.09 -8.10 1.19
CA ARG A 11 -58.70 -7.06 2.06
C ARG A 11 -57.88 -6.86 3.33
N LEU A 12 -57.27 -5.68 3.42
CA LEU A 12 -57.62 -4.54 4.28
C LEU A 12 -57.94 -4.87 5.75
N GLY A 13 -57.06 -4.32 6.62
CA GLY A 13 -57.31 -4.15 8.05
C GLY A 13 -56.44 -3.02 8.57
N GLU A 14 -57.06 -1.83 8.58
CA GLU A 14 -56.60 -0.64 9.33
C GLU A 14 -56.75 -0.92 10.83
N ALA A 15 -55.81 -0.38 11.62
CA ALA A 15 -56.09 0.46 12.79
C ALA A 15 -54.93 0.43 13.77
N GLY A 16 -54.57 1.61 14.27
CA GLY A 16 -53.74 1.71 15.46
C GLY A 16 -52.88 2.97 15.54
N MET A 17 -53.53 4.11 15.35
CA MET A 17 -52.97 5.42 15.69
C MET A 17 -52.94 5.60 17.20
N GLN A 18 -51.78 5.78 17.84
CA GLN A 18 -51.70 6.32 19.19
C GLN A 18 -50.66 7.42 19.31
N LYS A 19 -51.19 8.53 19.62
CA LYS A 19 -50.92 9.89 20.03
C LYS A 19 -49.63 10.11 20.83
N ARG A 20 -48.96 11.21 20.47
CA ARG A 20 -48.04 12.00 21.31
C ARG A 20 -48.79 12.62 22.49
N PRO A 21 -48.07 13.03 23.55
CA PRO A 21 -48.43 14.27 24.23
C PRO A 21 -47.31 15.30 24.23
N ASN A 22 -47.71 16.43 23.82
CA ASN A 22 -47.51 17.85 24.07
C ASN A 22 -46.40 18.32 25.03
N SER A 23 -45.69 19.21 24.42
CA SER A 23 -45.16 20.51 24.88
C SER A 23 -45.68 21.09 26.19
N ARG A 24 -44.74 21.58 26.99
CA ARG A 24 -44.98 22.73 27.87
C ARG A 24 -43.87 23.77 27.67
N SER A 25 -44.33 24.88 27.13
CA SER A 25 -43.67 26.18 27.13
C SER A 25 -43.65 26.76 28.54
N LEU A 26 -42.59 27.40 28.93
CA LEU A 26 -42.64 28.49 29.92
C LEU A 26 -41.71 29.61 29.46
N SER A 27 -42.32 30.77 29.51
CA SER A 27 -42.01 32.07 28.98
C SER A 27 -40.85 32.80 29.70
N ALA A 28 -40.30 33.66 28.94
CA ALA A 28 -39.49 34.85 29.14
C ALA A 28 -39.62 35.61 30.47
N ALA A 29 -38.48 36.09 30.97
CA ALA A 29 -38.34 37.41 31.63
C ALA A 29 -36.94 37.95 31.35
N GLY A 30 -36.93 39.24 30.98
CA GLY A 30 -35.81 39.94 30.34
C GLY A 30 -34.77 40.55 31.25
N GLY A 31 -33.69 40.90 30.62
CA GLY A 31 -32.59 41.82 30.69
C GLY A 31 -32.04 42.33 32.04
N PRO A 32 -30.93 43.04 32.06
CA PRO A 32 -30.21 43.72 31.02
C PRO A 32 -28.67 43.46 30.99
N PHE A 33 -28.02 44.03 29.99
CA PHE A 33 -26.59 44.11 29.72
C PHE A 33 -25.71 44.51 30.91
N ALA A 34 -24.59 43.79 31.13
CA ALA A 34 -23.37 44.35 31.67
C ALA A 34 -22.16 43.56 31.17
N ASN A 35 -21.25 44.24 30.48
CA ASN A 35 -19.87 43.83 30.20
C ASN A 35 -19.14 43.54 31.51
N ALA A 36 -18.53 42.36 31.63
CA ALA A 36 -17.41 42.15 32.53
C ALA A 36 -16.53 41.04 32.01
N SER A 37 -15.35 41.41 31.61
CA SER A 37 -14.20 40.55 31.38
C SER A 37 -13.93 39.68 32.62
N GLY A 38 -14.39 38.43 32.59
CA GLY A 38 -14.14 37.44 33.64
C GLY A 38 -13.25 36.32 33.07
N ARG A 39 -11.96 36.40 33.30
CA ARG A 39 -11.00 35.31 33.13
C ARG A 39 -11.43 34.16 34.04
N TYR A 40 -11.97 33.09 33.50
CA TYR A 40 -12.02 31.83 34.22
C TYR A 40 -10.62 31.24 34.23
N GLY A 41 -9.85 31.58 35.24
CA GLY A 41 -8.63 30.88 35.62
C GLY A 41 -9.00 29.50 36.14
N TRP A 42 -8.80 28.50 35.33
CA TRP A 42 -8.62 27.15 35.82
C TRP A 42 -7.27 27.12 36.53
N THR A 43 -7.30 27.27 37.84
CA THR A 43 -6.15 26.91 38.67
C THR A 43 -5.93 25.42 38.53
N ALA A 44 -5.02 25.03 37.63
CA ALA A 44 -4.41 23.74 37.67
C ALA A 44 -3.78 23.58 39.05
N ARG A 45 -4.46 22.86 39.95
CA ARG A 45 -3.83 22.36 41.19
C ARG A 45 -2.62 21.56 40.73
N ASN A 46 -1.47 21.98 41.19
CA ASN A 46 -0.19 21.32 41.08
C ASN A 46 -0.32 19.85 41.48
N LEU A 47 -0.58 18.99 40.47
CA LEU A 47 -0.20 17.60 40.58
C LEU A 47 1.32 17.59 40.35
N PRO A 48 2.10 16.89 41.18
CA PRO A 48 3.55 16.88 41.03
C PRO A 48 3.89 16.31 39.66
N VAL A 49 4.59 17.11 38.85
CA VAL A 49 5.13 16.77 37.55
C VAL A 49 6.33 15.80 37.71
N ASN A 50 6.20 14.79 38.54
CA ASN A 50 7.25 13.81 38.79
C ASN A 50 6.67 12.41 38.90
N SER A 51 5.93 11.97 37.85
CA SER A 51 5.65 10.55 37.67
C SER A 51 5.70 10.14 36.19
N ARG A 52 6.50 10.79 35.36
CA ARG A 52 7.18 10.05 34.30
C ARG A 52 8.25 9.27 35.00
N ILE A 53 7.86 8.11 35.53
CA ILE A 53 8.77 7.06 35.95
C ILE A 53 9.68 6.84 34.77
N ASN A 54 10.93 7.23 34.93
CA ASN A 54 12.00 7.02 33.97
C ASN A 54 12.30 5.51 34.02
N MET A 55 11.48 4.70 33.31
CA MET A 55 11.56 3.23 33.28
C MET A 55 12.83 2.70 32.61
N GLN A 56 13.80 3.56 32.33
CA GLN A 56 15.08 3.20 31.76
C GLN A 56 16.15 2.76 32.77
N ASN A 57 15.90 2.91 34.09
CA ASN A 57 16.91 2.67 35.09
C ASN A 57 16.60 1.61 36.15
N ASP A 58 15.50 0.85 36.00
CA ASP A 58 15.04 -0.04 37.09
C ASP A 58 15.69 -1.44 37.14
N TYR A 59 16.56 -1.78 36.17
CA TYR A 59 17.21 -3.10 36.18
C TYR A 59 18.72 -2.97 36.34
N SER A 60 19.26 -3.73 37.31
CA SER A 60 20.71 -3.82 37.50
C SER A 60 21.38 -4.59 36.34
N ASP A 61 22.65 -4.27 36.08
CA ASP A 61 23.43 -5.00 35.08
C ASP A 61 23.54 -6.50 35.40
N GLU A 62 23.46 -6.86 36.67
CA GLU A 62 23.46 -8.27 37.10
C GLU A 62 22.18 -8.99 36.68
N GLN A 63 21.01 -8.36 36.85
CA GLN A 63 19.74 -8.90 36.36
C GLN A 63 19.75 -9.03 34.85
N LEU A 64 20.32 -8.04 34.14
CA LEU A 64 20.44 -8.11 32.67
C LEU A 64 21.35 -9.25 32.23
N ARG A 65 22.49 -9.43 32.91
CA ARG A 65 23.45 -10.54 32.64
C ARG A 65 22.79 -11.90 32.91
N LEU A 66 22.07 -12.05 34.02
CA LEU A 66 21.37 -13.29 34.37
C LEU A 66 20.30 -13.62 33.31
N ALA A 67 19.43 -12.68 32.98
CA ALA A 67 18.40 -12.89 31.98
C ALA A 67 19.01 -13.24 30.59
N ALA A 68 20.05 -12.52 30.21
CA ALA A 68 20.76 -12.76 28.97
C ALA A 68 21.44 -14.13 28.91
N ARG A 69 22.10 -14.54 29.99
CA ARG A 69 22.72 -15.87 30.09
C ARG A 69 21.70 -16.97 29.91
N LEU A 70 20.63 -16.95 30.73
CA LEU A 70 19.59 -17.96 30.68
C LEU A 70 18.95 -18.07 29.29
N TYR A 71 18.75 -16.94 28.62
CA TYR A 71 18.10 -16.92 27.29
C TYR A 71 19.06 -17.29 26.15
N TYR A 72 20.24 -16.65 26.08
CA TYR A 72 21.14 -16.80 24.92
C TYR A 72 22.13 -17.95 25.04
N LEU A 73 22.54 -18.33 26.25
CA LEU A 73 23.53 -19.39 26.46
C LEU A 73 22.88 -20.69 26.91
N ASP A 74 21.92 -20.62 27.85
CA ASP A 74 21.29 -21.80 28.40
C ASP A 74 20.03 -22.21 27.58
N GLY A 75 19.61 -21.40 26.58
CA GLY A 75 18.54 -21.72 25.62
C GLY A 75 17.12 -21.70 26.21
N LEU A 76 16.91 -21.11 27.38
CA LEU A 76 15.61 -21.08 28.04
C LEU A 76 14.66 -20.13 27.31
N GLY A 77 13.38 -20.51 27.20
CA GLY A 77 12.33 -19.63 26.69
C GLY A 77 12.04 -18.44 27.62
N GLN A 78 11.55 -17.32 27.08
CA GLN A 78 11.29 -16.12 27.89
C GLN A 78 10.36 -16.35 29.07
N VAL A 79 9.43 -17.30 28.99
CA VAL A 79 8.54 -17.69 30.08
C VAL A 79 9.32 -18.36 31.22
N GLU A 80 10.31 -19.17 30.90
CA GLU A 80 11.17 -19.82 31.89
C GLU A 80 12.14 -18.83 32.52
N VAL A 81 12.79 -17.99 31.71
CA VAL A 81 13.62 -16.89 32.19
C VAL A 81 12.85 -15.99 33.16
N ALA A 82 11.59 -15.70 32.86
CA ALA A 82 10.72 -14.90 33.72
C ALA A 82 10.58 -15.44 35.14
N LYS A 83 10.51 -16.77 35.27
CA LYS A 83 10.44 -17.47 36.58
C LYS A 83 11.73 -17.30 37.38
N PHE A 84 12.90 -17.41 36.71
CA PHE A 84 14.22 -17.25 37.35
C PHE A 84 14.46 -15.84 37.83
N VAL A 85 14.19 -14.82 36.97
CA VAL A 85 14.44 -13.42 37.31
C VAL A 85 13.25 -12.76 38.02
N LYS A 86 12.17 -13.51 38.32
CA LYS A 86 10.97 -13.09 39.04
C LYS A 86 10.31 -11.85 38.45
N VAL A 87 10.14 -11.83 37.14
CA VAL A 87 9.46 -10.78 36.39
C VAL A 87 8.44 -11.37 35.40
N SER A 88 7.64 -10.54 34.73
CA SER A 88 6.75 -11.01 33.66
C SER A 88 7.52 -11.32 32.38
N GLN A 89 6.96 -12.15 31.49
CA GLN A 89 7.53 -12.42 30.16
C GLN A 89 7.77 -11.12 29.36
N ALA A 90 6.85 -10.18 29.44
CA ALA A 90 7.00 -8.88 28.77
C ALA A 90 8.20 -8.07 29.33
N GLN A 91 8.48 -8.21 30.62
CA GLN A 91 9.64 -7.58 31.25
C GLN A 91 10.94 -8.30 30.84
N VAL A 92 10.95 -9.62 30.68
CA VAL A 92 12.12 -10.36 30.12
C VAL A 92 12.48 -9.83 28.73
N SER A 93 11.51 -9.63 27.86
CA SER A 93 11.76 -9.04 26.53
C SER A 93 12.45 -7.67 26.63
N ARG A 94 12.03 -6.84 27.60
CA ARG A 94 12.67 -5.52 27.88
C ARG A 94 14.08 -5.67 28.45
N LEU A 95 14.30 -6.61 29.39
CA LEU A 95 15.62 -6.91 29.95
C LEU A 95 16.60 -7.32 28.84
N LEU A 96 16.19 -8.22 27.95
CA LEU A 96 17.03 -8.67 26.83
C LEU A 96 17.31 -7.54 25.84
N ALA A 97 16.34 -6.68 25.56
CA ALA A 97 16.54 -5.49 24.73
C ALA A 97 17.53 -4.52 25.36
N LEU A 98 17.38 -4.26 26.65
CA LEU A 98 18.29 -3.37 27.41
C LEU A 98 19.70 -3.96 27.52
N ALA A 99 19.83 -5.28 27.72
CA ALA A 99 21.13 -5.96 27.71
C ALA A 99 21.88 -5.79 26.39
N ARG A 100 21.15 -5.83 25.25
CA ARG A 100 21.75 -5.52 23.93
C ARG A 100 22.12 -4.05 23.81
N GLN A 101 21.24 -3.14 24.24
CA GLN A 101 21.49 -1.71 24.18
C GLN A 101 22.71 -1.29 25.02
N ARG A 102 22.91 -1.91 26.20
CA ARG A 102 24.07 -1.65 27.08
C ARG A 102 25.34 -2.43 26.65
N GLY A 103 25.30 -3.20 25.57
CA GLY A 103 26.45 -3.99 25.09
C GLY A 103 26.79 -5.20 25.94
N ILE A 104 25.96 -5.56 26.92
CA ILE A 104 26.09 -6.80 27.72
C ILE A 104 25.93 -8.03 26.82
N VAL A 105 25.03 -7.93 25.82
CA VAL A 105 24.87 -8.95 24.79
C VAL A 105 25.35 -8.38 23.46
N ARG A 106 26.24 -9.10 22.81
CA ARG A 106 26.71 -8.85 21.45
C ARG A 106 26.27 -10.01 20.57
N ILE A 107 25.52 -9.72 19.52
CA ILE A 107 25.03 -10.73 18.56
C ILE A 107 25.82 -10.53 17.27
N SER A 108 26.41 -11.61 16.76
CA SER A 108 27.01 -11.66 15.44
C SER A 108 26.19 -12.62 14.59
N VAL A 109 25.81 -12.17 13.41
CA VAL A 109 25.12 -13.00 12.42
C VAL A 109 26.01 -13.04 11.18
N ALA A 110 26.18 -14.23 10.60
CA ALA A 110 26.90 -14.35 9.34
C ALA A 110 26.22 -13.49 8.26
N GLU A 111 27.01 -12.96 7.35
CA GLU A 111 26.47 -12.17 6.23
C GLU A 111 25.48 -13.00 5.42
N TYR A 112 24.35 -12.40 5.15
CA TYR A 112 23.32 -12.94 4.29
C TYR A 112 23.10 -11.99 3.13
N GLU A 113 23.42 -12.44 1.91
CA GLU A 113 23.14 -11.70 0.68
C GLU A 113 21.72 -12.07 0.18
N PRO A 114 20.75 -11.18 0.34
CA PRO A 114 19.36 -11.46 -0.05
C PRO A 114 19.11 -11.35 -1.57
N ARG A 115 20.10 -10.85 -2.31
CA ARG A 115 19.97 -10.60 -3.75
C ARG A 115 20.70 -11.67 -4.56
N HIS A 116 20.17 -11.96 -5.76
CA HIS A 116 20.77 -12.88 -6.71
C HIS A 116 21.47 -12.11 -7.84
N GLN A 117 22.71 -11.68 -7.59
CA GLN A 117 23.46 -10.78 -8.47
C GLN A 117 23.64 -11.29 -9.91
N ASP A 118 23.80 -12.60 -10.10
CA ASP A 118 23.96 -13.18 -11.44
C ASP A 118 22.68 -13.03 -12.27
N LEU A 119 21.50 -13.30 -11.67
CA LEU A 119 20.21 -13.07 -12.33
C LEU A 119 19.94 -11.60 -12.61
N GLU A 120 20.33 -10.71 -11.71
CA GLU A 120 20.23 -9.26 -11.92
C GLU A 120 21.04 -8.81 -13.14
N THR A 121 22.29 -9.24 -13.22
CA THR A 121 23.19 -8.91 -14.33
C THR A 121 22.64 -9.45 -15.65
N ARG A 122 22.13 -10.69 -15.66
CA ARG A 122 21.51 -11.27 -16.84
C ARG A 122 20.25 -10.52 -17.28
N LEU A 123 19.33 -10.24 -16.38
CA LEU A 123 18.11 -9.49 -16.70
C LEU A 123 18.40 -8.09 -17.22
N GLN A 124 19.38 -7.39 -16.63
CA GLN A 124 19.81 -6.08 -17.14
C GLN A 124 20.34 -6.18 -18.58
N LYS A 125 21.21 -7.14 -18.85
CA LYS A 125 21.87 -7.31 -20.15
C LYS A 125 20.89 -7.80 -21.23
N GLU A 126 20.09 -8.85 -20.91
CA GLU A 126 19.24 -9.50 -21.87
C GLU A 126 17.94 -8.71 -22.16
N LEU A 127 17.41 -7.99 -21.16
CA LEU A 127 16.15 -7.24 -21.29
C LEU A 127 16.32 -5.71 -21.35
N GLY A 128 17.54 -5.19 -21.25
CA GLY A 128 17.81 -3.77 -21.35
C GLY A 128 17.29 -2.94 -20.17
N LEU A 129 17.14 -3.55 -18.99
CA LEU A 129 16.66 -2.85 -17.80
C LEU A 129 17.75 -1.95 -17.19
N GLN A 130 17.38 -0.76 -16.72
CA GLN A 130 18.30 0.21 -16.10
C GLN A 130 18.82 -0.29 -14.76
N ALA A 131 17.94 -0.86 -13.92
CA ALA A 131 18.30 -1.38 -12.62
C ALA A 131 17.39 -2.58 -12.26
N VAL A 132 17.97 -3.59 -11.65
CA VAL A 132 17.25 -4.81 -11.26
C VAL A 132 17.64 -5.21 -9.84
N ALA A 133 16.67 -5.67 -9.07
CA ALA A 133 16.89 -6.39 -7.82
C ALA A 133 16.12 -7.72 -7.87
N VAL A 134 16.86 -8.82 -7.82
CA VAL A 134 16.30 -10.18 -7.74
C VAL A 134 16.44 -10.67 -6.30
N ILE A 135 15.34 -10.85 -5.64
CA ILE A 135 15.29 -11.21 -4.21
C ILE A 135 15.14 -12.72 -4.05
N LYS A 136 16.07 -13.33 -3.32
CA LYS A 136 16.00 -14.73 -2.93
C LYS A 136 14.80 -14.98 -2.02
N THR A 137 14.06 -16.04 -2.28
CA THR A 137 12.91 -16.46 -1.47
C THR A 137 13.10 -17.88 -0.97
N THR A 138 12.48 -18.20 0.17
CA THR A 138 12.55 -19.55 0.70
C THR A 138 11.82 -20.53 -0.22
N ALA A 139 12.38 -21.71 -0.41
CA ALA A 139 11.73 -22.77 -1.17
C ALA A 139 10.35 -23.11 -0.55
N GLY A 140 9.34 -23.18 -1.39
CA GLY A 140 7.96 -23.42 -0.94
C GLY A 140 7.25 -22.20 -0.34
N ALA A 141 7.84 -21.02 -0.38
CA ALA A 141 7.19 -19.78 0.09
C ALA A 141 5.84 -19.57 -0.61
N THR A 142 4.84 -19.22 0.17
CA THR A 142 3.54 -18.77 -0.33
C THR A 142 3.66 -17.45 -1.08
N VAL A 143 2.64 -17.10 -1.85
CA VAL A 143 2.57 -15.80 -2.57
C VAL A 143 2.71 -14.61 -1.61
N GLU A 144 2.14 -14.71 -0.42
CA GLU A 144 2.20 -13.65 0.58
C GLU A 144 3.61 -13.53 1.19
N GLU A 145 4.24 -14.65 1.55
CA GLU A 145 5.61 -14.69 2.08
C GLU A 145 6.62 -14.17 1.05
N ALA A 146 6.50 -14.60 -0.21
CA ALA A 146 7.34 -14.08 -1.29
C ALA A 146 7.16 -12.56 -1.45
N ARG A 147 5.93 -12.06 -1.37
CA ARG A 147 5.62 -10.62 -1.43
C ARG A 147 6.27 -9.86 -0.28
N MET A 148 6.18 -10.36 0.95
CA MET A 148 6.83 -9.75 2.11
C MET A 148 8.34 -9.73 1.97
N THR A 149 8.93 -10.84 1.51
CA THR A 149 10.39 -10.97 1.31
C THR A 149 10.89 -10.03 0.23
N VAL A 150 10.22 -9.97 -0.93
CA VAL A 150 10.55 -9.03 -2.02
C VAL A 150 10.44 -7.57 -1.53
N ALA A 151 9.39 -7.25 -0.79
CA ALA A 151 9.22 -5.91 -0.25
C ALA A 151 10.29 -5.55 0.79
N HIS A 152 10.64 -6.50 1.68
CA HIS A 152 11.63 -6.27 2.73
C HIS A 152 13.02 -5.96 2.18
N PHE A 153 13.51 -6.81 1.31
CA PHE A 153 14.86 -6.66 0.75
C PHE A 153 14.92 -5.75 -0.48
N GLY A 154 13.78 -5.55 -1.17
CA GLY A 154 13.68 -4.63 -2.30
C GLY A 154 13.47 -3.17 -1.90
N ALA A 155 12.90 -2.87 -0.73
CA ALA A 155 12.60 -1.50 -0.33
C ALA A 155 13.84 -0.58 -0.23
N PRO A 156 14.99 -0.99 0.33
CA PRO A 156 16.20 -0.17 0.32
C PRO A 156 16.71 0.12 -1.10
N PHE A 157 16.62 -0.87 -2.00
CA PHE A 157 17.00 -0.71 -3.40
C PHE A 157 16.07 0.28 -4.12
N VAL A 158 14.75 0.15 -3.97
CA VAL A 158 13.80 1.13 -4.52
C VAL A 158 14.08 2.53 -3.97
N ALA A 159 14.33 2.65 -2.68
CA ALA A 159 14.66 3.94 -2.07
C ALA A 159 15.95 4.55 -2.66
N SER A 160 16.95 3.76 -3.01
CA SER A 160 18.20 4.25 -3.62
C SER A 160 18.00 4.82 -5.03
N LEU A 161 16.96 4.40 -5.73
CA LEU A 161 16.63 4.87 -7.08
C LEU A 161 15.79 6.16 -7.10
N ILE A 162 15.37 6.66 -5.95
CA ILE A 162 14.51 7.85 -5.84
C ILE A 162 15.30 8.98 -5.17
N ALA A 163 15.61 10.01 -5.90
CA ALA A 163 16.32 11.17 -5.37
C ALA A 163 15.44 11.99 -4.41
N PRO A 164 16.04 12.74 -3.47
CA PRO A 164 15.30 13.76 -2.72
C PRO A 164 14.60 14.77 -3.64
N ASP A 165 13.52 15.35 -3.15
CA ASP A 165 12.69 16.36 -3.84
C ASP A 165 12.03 15.88 -5.15
N SER A 166 12.15 14.57 -5.51
CA SER A 166 11.55 13.99 -6.71
C SER A 166 10.02 13.98 -6.67
N GLY A 167 9.41 14.05 -7.85
CA GLY A 167 8.00 13.72 -8.09
C GLY A 167 7.84 12.21 -8.26
N VAL A 168 7.06 11.55 -7.40
CA VAL A 168 6.88 10.10 -7.41
C VAL A 168 5.42 9.74 -7.65
N ALA A 169 5.12 9.17 -8.81
CA ALA A 169 3.82 8.57 -9.10
C ALA A 169 3.74 7.17 -8.47
N ILE A 170 2.64 6.88 -7.78
CA ILE A 170 2.48 5.55 -7.16
C ILE A 170 1.12 4.92 -7.46
N SER A 171 1.15 3.64 -7.84
CA SER A 171 -0.04 2.81 -8.02
C SER A 171 -0.50 2.17 -6.71
N GLY A 172 -1.71 1.62 -6.72
CA GLY A 172 -2.19 0.72 -5.66
C GLY A 172 -1.64 -0.69 -5.81
N GLY A 173 -2.02 -1.57 -4.89
CA GLY A 173 -1.77 -3.00 -4.98
C GLY A 173 -1.12 -3.63 -3.75
N ARG A 174 -1.23 -4.94 -3.66
CA ARG A 174 -0.77 -5.72 -2.50
C ARG A 174 0.75 -5.68 -2.31
N THR A 175 1.50 -5.84 -3.39
CA THR A 175 2.98 -5.77 -3.35
C THR A 175 3.45 -4.35 -3.03
N MET A 176 2.79 -3.34 -3.59
CA MET A 176 3.08 -1.94 -3.31
C MET A 176 2.81 -1.57 -1.85
N ARG A 177 1.76 -2.15 -1.23
CA ARG A 177 1.49 -1.97 0.21
C ARG A 177 2.68 -2.43 1.05
N GLU A 178 3.17 -3.64 0.83
CA GLU A 178 4.30 -4.16 1.60
C GLU A 178 5.57 -3.34 1.35
N LEU A 179 5.83 -2.97 0.09
CA LEU A 179 6.97 -2.12 -0.25
C LEU A 179 6.94 -0.78 0.51
N VAL A 180 5.83 -0.04 0.41
CA VAL A 180 5.70 1.29 1.04
C VAL A 180 5.84 1.19 2.57
N ARG A 181 5.30 0.13 3.18
CA ARG A 181 5.42 -0.11 4.62
C ARG A 181 6.87 -0.32 5.06
N LEU A 182 7.72 -0.86 4.19
CA LEU A 182 9.11 -1.24 4.47
C LEU A 182 10.16 -0.28 3.89
N LEU A 183 9.75 0.74 3.14
CA LEU A 183 10.68 1.79 2.73
C LEU A 183 11.40 2.38 3.95
N PRO A 184 12.72 2.64 3.89
CA PRO A 184 13.43 3.32 4.96
C PRO A 184 12.78 4.65 5.31
N GLU A 185 12.69 4.99 6.60
CA GLU A 185 12.21 6.31 7.02
C GLU A 185 13.29 7.37 6.76
N ASP A 186 12.91 8.42 6.05
CA ASP A 186 13.79 9.54 5.76
C ASP A 186 12.94 10.82 5.58
N LYS A 187 12.73 11.56 6.65
CA LYS A 187 11.93 12.78 6.65
C LYS A 187 12.55 13.92 5.82
N ASN A 188 13.81 13.80 5.46
CA ASN A 188 14.53 14.81 4.69
C ASN A 188 14.42 14.61 3.18
N ARG A 189 13.85 13.50 2.70
CA ARG A 189 13.66 13.25 1.26
C ARG A 189 12.69 14.21 0.59
N ARG A 190 11.64 14.65 1.28
CA ARG A 190 10.68 15.67 0.84
C ARG A 190 10.11 15.47 -0.56
N VAL A 191 9.86 14.22 -0.94
CA VAL A 191 9.30 13.89 -2.26
C VAL A 191 7.89 14.44 -2.44
N THR A 192 7.51 14.75 -3.67
CA THR A 192 6.11 15.03 -4.01
C THR A 192 5.47 13.74 -4.52
N VAL A 193 4.65 13.09 -3.69
CA VAL A 193 3.96 11.86 -4.09
C VAL A 193 2.68 12.20 -4.83
N VAL A 194 2.49 11.60 -5.99
CA VAL A 194 1.31 11.81 -6.85
C VAL A 194 0.57 10.48 -7.00
N GLN A 195 -0.71 10.48 -6.68
CA GLN A 195 -1.58 9.33 -6.86
C GLN A 195 -1.71 9.01 -8.36
N ALA A 196 -1.27 7.80 -8.80
CA ALA A 196 -1.24 7.43 -10.21
C ALA A 196 -2.59 6.94 -10.77
N MET A 197 -3.54 6.61 -9.91
CA MET A 197 -4.88 6.15 -10.29
C MET A 197 -5.91 6.54 -9.22
N GLY A 198 -7.16 6.70 -9.62
CA GLY A 198 -8.27 6.93 -8.70
C GLY A 198 -8.47 5.76 -7.72
N SER A 199 -9.32 5.94 -6.72
CA SER A 199 -9.65 4.89 -5.75
C SER A 199 -10.60 3.85 -6.35
N ILE A 200 -10.34 2.57 -6.06
CA ILE A 200 -11.14 1.45 -6.61
C ILE A 200 -12.44 1.31 -5.85
N ASP A 201 -12.40 1.44 -4.54
CA ASP A 201 -13.55 1.29 -3.64
C ASP A 201 -13.92 2.60 -2.95
N SER A 202 -15.18 2.71 -2.51
CA SER A 202 -15.62 3.78 -1.62
C SER A 202 -14.99 3.68 -0.23
N ASN A 203 -14.66 2.48 0.21
CA ASN A 203 -13.90 2.24 1.43
C ASN A 203 -12.40 2.14 1.09
N VAL A 204 -11.68 3.23 1.32
CA VAL A 204 -10.23 3.31 1.04
C VAL A 204 -9.48 2.33 1.94
N GLY A 205 -9.08 1.22 1.35
CA GLY A 205 -8.33 0.17 2.05
C GLY A 205 -6.81 0.32 1.96
N PRO A 206 -6.06 -0.53 2.67
CA PRO A 206 -4.60 -0.44 2.78
C PRO A 206 -3.83 -0.70 1.48
N VAL A 207 -4.50 -1.16 0.42
CA VAL A 207 -3.91 -1.40 -0.91
C VAL A 207 -4.28 -0.33 -1.94
N ASP A 208 -5.10 0.64 -1.54
CA ASP A 208 -5.53 1.73 -2.39
C ASP A 208 -4.38 2.70 -2.70
N ALA A 209 -4.34 3.20 -3.93
CA ALA A 209 -3.29 4.12 -4.37
C ALA A 209 -3.25 5.40 -3.53
N PHE A 210 -4.39 5.91 -3.06
CA PHE A 210 -4.46 7.07 -2.17
C PHE A 210 -3.76 6.80 -0.83
N GLU A 211 -4.09 5.66 -0.18
CA GLU A 211 -3.51 5.32 1.13
C GLU A 211 -2.00 5.07 1.02
N LEU A 212 -1.55 4.40 -0.04
CA LEU A 212 -0.13 4.17 -0.29
C LEU A 212 0.62 5.46 -0.57
N SER A 213 0.03 6.37 -1.36
CA SER A 213 0.60 7.70 -1.60
C SER A 213 0.74 8.49 -0.30
N ARG A 214 -0.28 8.48 0.54
CA ARG A 214 -0.30 9.14 1.85
C ARG A 214 0.75 8.57 2.80
N ALA A 215 0.87 7.25 2.85
CA ALA A 215 1.85 6.57 3.69
C ALA A 215 3.29 6.88 3.27
N MET A 216 3.57 6.87 1.96
CA MET A 216 4.89 7.19 1.42
C MET A 216 5.26 8.67 1.67
N ALA A 217 4.37 9.61 1.38
CA ALA A 217 4.61 11.03 1.63
C ALA A 217 4.91 11.29 3.12
N ARG A 218 4.13 10.69 4.01
CA ARG A 218 4.35 10.77 5.46
C ARG A 218 5.71 10.19 5.88
N ARG A 219 6.13 9.07 5.28
CA ARG A 219 7.37 8.35 5.60
C ARG A 219 8.61 9.16 5.20
N TRP A 220 8.51 9.90 4.11
CA TRP A 220 9.62 10.66 3.52
C TRP A 220 9.50 12.18 3.69
N GLY A 221 8.65 12.65 4.61
CA GLY A 221 8.51 14.08 4.92
C GLY A 221 8.06 14.92 3.73
N GLY A 222 7.36 14.29 2.77
CA GLY A 222 6.96 14.90 1.52
C GLY A 222 5.52 15.40 1.49
N SER A 223 5.11 15.88 0.32
CA SER A 223 3.75 16.31 0.03
C SER A 223 2.97 15.24 -0.74
N LEU A 224 1.64 15.31 -0.71
CA LEU A 224 0.73 14.41 -1.40
C LEU A 224 -0.18 15.18 -2.34
N LEU A 225 -0.25 14.73 -3.59
CA LEU A 225 -1.22 15.19 -4.57
C LEU A 225 -2.18 14.03 -4.92
N THR A 226 -3.47 14.25 -4.70
CA THR A 226 -4.52 13.22 -4.87
C THR A 226 -5.43 13.56 -6.04
N LEU A 227 -5.86 12.53 -6.77
CA LEU A 227 -6.85 12.67 -7.83
C LEU A 227 -8.26 12.91 -7.27
N ASN A 228 -8.57 12.36 -6.07
CA ASN A 228 -9.90 12.41 -5.48
C ASN A 228 -11.02 11.97 -6.45
N THR A 229 -10.74 10.95 -7.24
CA THR A 229 -11.65 10.38 -8.22
C THR A 229 -11.81 8.88 -8.02
N PRO A 230 -12.90 8.27 -8.48
CA PRO A 230 -12.93 6.83 -8.66
C PRO A 230 -11.91 6.41 -9.73
N ALA A 231 -11.37 5.19 -9.61
CA ALA A 231 -10.47 4.59 -10.62
C ALA A 231 -11.22 4.22 -11.90
N PHE A 232 -12.52 4.03 -11.80
CA PHE A 232 -13.36 3.55 -12.87
C PHE A 232 -14.71 4.30 -12.88
N VAL A 233 -15.17 4.67 -14.07
CA VAL A 233 -16.42 5.41 -14.29
C VAL A 233 -17.27 4.71 -15.36
N PRO A 234 -18.60 5.02 -15.44
CA PRO A 234 -19.50 4.34 -16.36
C PRO A 234 -19.13 4.49 -17.85
N ASP A 235 -18.62 5.64 -18.24
CA ASP A 235 -18.37 5.98 -19.65
C ASP A 235 -17.26 7.03 -19.84
N ALA A 236 -16.86 7.22 -21.09
CA ALA A 236 -15.82 8.19 -21.47
C ALA A 236 -16.20 9.64 -21.15
N ARG A 237 -17.48 10.01 -21.31
CA ARG A 237 -17.96 11.36 -21.03
C ARG A 237 -17.78 11.73 -19.56
N THR A 238 -18.14 10.80 -18.68
CA THR A 238 -17.95 10.96 -17.24
C THR A 238 -16.45 11.08 -16.89
N ARG A 239 -15.59 10.23 -17.49
CA ARG A 239 -14.14 10.33 -17.32
C ARG A 239 -13.62 11.71 -17.73
N ASP A 240 -13.99 12.18 -18.91
CA ASP A 240 -13.54 13.44 -19.46
C ASP A 240 -14.03 14.63 -18.65
N ALA A 241 -15.23 14.54 -18.09
CA ALA A 241 -15.76 15.55 -17.16
C ALA A 241 -14.88 15.63 -15.89
N PHE A 242 -14.51 14.51 -15.29
CA PHE A 242 -13.57 14.51 -14.14
C PHE A 242 -12.21 15.11 -14.52
N LEU A 243 -11.62 14.67 -15.63
CA LEU A 243 -10.31 15.16 -16.08
C LEU A 243 -10.34 16.65 -16.48
N GLY A 244 -11.51 17.19 -16.80
CA GLY A 244 -11.74 18.60 -17.09
C GLY A 244 -11.72 19.51 -15.87
N LEU A 245 -11.92 18.98 -14.65
CA LEU A 245 -11.93 19.77 -13.42
C LEU A 245 -10.55 20.35 -13.13
N GLN A 246 -10.51 21.65 -12.78
CA GLN A 246 -9.25 22.38 -12.59
C GLN A 246 -8.30 21.69 -11.60
N GLN A 247 -8.80 21.30 -10.45
CA GLN A 247 -7.98 20.65 -9.42
C GLN A 247 -7.44 19.28 -9.85
N ILE A 248 -8.21 18.49 -10.60
CA ILE A 248 -7.75 17.22 -11.14
C ILE A 248 -6.72 17.42 -12.24
N ARG A 249 -6.94 18.41 -13.11
CA ARG A 249 -6.00 18.79 -14.15
C ARG A 249 -4.63 19.19 -13.57
N ALA A 250 -4.61 19.95 -12.48
CA ALA A 250 -3.36 20.32 -11.80
C ALA A 250 -2.56 19.09 -11.32
N VAL A 251 -3.24 18.10 -10.72
CA VAL A 251 -2.61 16.83 -10.33
C VAL A 251 -2.13 16.06 -11.56
N TRP A 252 -2.93 16.04 -12.63
CA TRP A 252 -2.60 15.36 -13.87
C TRP A 252 -1.33 15.92 -14.55
N GLU A 253 -1.15 17.22 -14.52
CA GLU A 253 0.08 17.84 -15.03
C GLU A 253 1.31 17.46 -14.18
N ARG A 254 1.16 17.38 -12.87
CA ARG A 254 2.24 16.87 -11.99
C ARG A 254 2.54 15.38 -12.22
N LEU A 255 1.52 14.59 -12.55
CA LEU A 255 1.69 13.20 -12.90
C LEU A 255 2.49 13.02 -14.20
N LYS A 256 2.26 13.90 -15.20
CA LYS A 256 3.03 13.92 -16.46
C LYS A 256 4.50 14.28 -16.29
N SER A 257 4.81 15.09 -15.28
CA SER A 257 6.17 15.56 -14.96
C SER A 257 6.81 14.79 -13.79
N ALA A 258 6.29 13.61 -13.44
CA ALA A 258 6.89 12.79 -12.41
C ALA A 258 8.28 12.28 -12.85
N ASP A 259 9.21 12.24 -11.91
CA ASP A 259 10.57 11.73 -12.12
C ASP A 259 10.61 10.20 -12.02
N VAL A 260 9.79 9.67 -11.15
CA VAL A 260 9.71 8.24 -10.84
C VAL A 260 8.27 7.75 -10.82
N ALA A 261 8.03 6.54 -11.30
CA ALA A 261 6.77 5.83 -11.07
C ALA A 261 7.05 4.48 -10.37
N LEU A 262 6.28 4.18 -9.34
CA LEU A 262 6.26 2.89 -8.66
C LEU A 262 4.97 2.16 -9.05
N VAL A 263 5.11 1.02 -9.73
CA VAL A 263 3.97 0.28 -10.28
C VAL A 263 4.04 -1.20 -9.97
N GLY A 264 2.88 -1.80 -9.72
CA GLY A 264 2.69 -3.24 -9.78
C GLY A 264 2.38 -3.67 -11.21
N ILE A 265 2.65 -4.93 -11.52
CA ILE A 265 2.27 -5.55 -12.79
C ILE A 265 1.28 -6.67 -12.48
N GLY A 266 0.08 -6.57 -13.01
CA GLY A 266 -0.98 -7.57 -12.94
C GLY A 266 -1.13 -8.34 -14.24
N THR A 267 -1.96 -9.38 -14.20
CA THR A 267 -2.47 -10.10 -15.36
C THR A 267 -4.00 -10.02 -15.37
N LEU A 268 -4.65 -10.50 -16.42
CA LEU A 268 -6.12 -10.57 -16.46
C LEU A 268 -6.67 -11.32 -15.23
N ASP A 269 -6.06 -12.43 -14.84
CA ASP A 269 -6.54 -13.29 -13.75
C ASP A 269 -6.24 -12.72 -12.36
N ASN A 270 -5.23 -11.85 -12.25
CA ASN A 270 -4.77 -11.26 -10.99
C ASN A 270 -5.09 -9.77 -10.85
N SER A 271 -5.92 -9.21 -11.73
CA SER A 271 -6.33 -7.81 -11.65
C SER A 271 -7.22 -7.57 -10.45
N VAL A 272 -6.92 -6.52 -9.68
CA VAL A 272 -7.77 -6.09 -8.57
C VAL A 272 -9.18 -5.69 -9.03
N PHE A 273 -9.34 -5.23 -10.26
CA PHE A 273 -10.65 -4.90 -10.84
C PHE A 273 -11.50 -6.14 -11.08
N VAL A 274 -10.88 -7.29 -11.40
CA VAL A 274 -11.55 -8.59 -11.48
C VAL A 274 -11.96 -9.06 -10.09
N GLU A 275 -11.02 -9.05 -9.16
CA GLU A 275 -11.23 -9.47 -7.76
C GLU A 275 -12.37 -8.69 -7.10
N ARG A 276 -12.52 -7.40 -7.42
CA ARG A 276 -13.57 -6.52 -6.91
C ARG A 276 -14.86 -6.56 -7.72
N GLY A 277 -14.96 -7.40 -8.75
CA GLY A 277 -16.14 -7.51 -9.60
C GLY A 277 -16.48 -6.27 -10.43
N ILE A 278 -15.50 -5.34 -10.60
CA ILE A 278 -15.67 -4.13 -11.40
C ILE A 278 -15.52 -4.44 -12.88
N LEU A 279 -14.61 -5.33 -13.22
CA LEU A 279 -14.40 -5.83 -14.58
C LEU A 279 -15.37 -6.98 -14.82
N SER A 280 -16.31 -6.78 -15.75
CA SER A 280 -17.31 -7.80 -16.09
C SER A 280 -16.68 -8.95 -16.88
N ALA A 281 -17.35 -10.12 -16.90
CA ALA A 281 -16.94 -11.24 -17.74
C ALA A 281 -16.90 -10.86 -19.24
N GLU A 282 -17.75 -9.93 -19.66
CA GLU A 282 -17.75 -9.42 -21.04
C GLU A 282 -16.53 -8.52 -21.30
N ASP A 283 -16.16 -7.65 -20.36
CA ASP A 283 -14.95 -6.84 -20.46
C ASP A 283 -13.69 -7.73 -20.53
N LEU A 284 -13.61 -8.76 -19.67
CA LEU A 284 -12.53 -9.76 -19.70
C LEU A 284 -12.43 -10.46 -21.05
N LYS A 285 -13.55 -10.90 -21.58
CA LYS A 285 -13.60 -11.56 -22.90
C LYS A 285 -13.14 -10.61 -24.02
N LYS A 286 -13.53 -9.33 -23.97
CA LYS A 286 -13.08 -8.30 -24.92
C LYS A 286 -11.59 -8.04 -24.80
N LEU A 287 -11.05 -7.91 -23.60
CA LEU A 287 -9.62 -7.71 -23.34
C LEU A 287 -8.80 -8.91 -23.80
N SER A 288 -9.22 -10.13 -23.46
CA SER A 288 -8.56 -11.36 -23.92
C SER A 288 -8.52 -11.46 -25.46
N LYS A 289 -9.64 -11.17 -26.14
CA LYS A 289 -9.69 -11.12 -27.61
C LYS A 289 -8.77 -10.06 -28.23
N ARG A 290 -8.44 -9.01 -27.50
CA ARG A 290 -7.49 -7.97 -27.90
C ARG A 290 -6.05 -8.29 -27.52
N GLY A 291 -5.80 -9.52 -27.04
CA GLY A 291 -4.47 -10.00 -26.71
C GLY A 291 -3.89 -9.40 -25.43
N ALA A 292 -4.72 -8.95 -24.50
CA ALA A 292 -4.25 -8.43 -23.22
C ALA A 292 -3.46 -9.50 -22.45
N VAL A 293 -2.21 -9.20 -22.11
CA VAL A 293 -1.31 -10.08 -21.35
C VAL A 293 -0.97 -9.52 -19.98
N GLY A 294 -1.06 -8.21 -19.81
CA GLY A 294 -0.70 -7.53 -18.55
C GLY A 294 -1.54 -6.31 -18.25
N GLU A 295 -1.41 -5.84 -17.00
CA GLU A 295 -2.12 -4.66 -16.47
C GLU A 295 -1.18 -3.83 -15.61
N ILE A 296 -1.20 -2.50 -15.83
CA ILE A 296 -0.57 -1.50 -14.94
C ILE A 296 -1.58 -0.38 -14.70
N CYS A 297 -1.86 -0.08 -13.43
CA CYS A 297 -2.81 0.98 -13.03
C CYS A 297 -4.21 0.85 -13.66
N GLY A 298 -4.72 -0.38 -13.82
CA GLY A 298 -6.01 -0.64 -14.45
C GLY A 298 -6.01 -0.53 -15.98
N ARG A 299 -4.84 -0.34 -16.60
CA ARG A 299 -4.69 -0.30 -18.06
C ARG A 299 -4.08 -1.58 -18.56
N PHE A 300 -4.81 -2.25 -19.44
CA PHE A 300 -4.41 -3.52 -20.03
C PHE A 300 -3.61 -3.31 -21.31
N TYR A 301 -2.58 -4.13 -21.51
CA TYR A 301 -1.69 -4.05 -22.67
C TYR A 301 -1.43 -5.42 -23.28
N ASP A 302 -1.12 -5.40 -24.58
CA ASP A 302 -0.79 -6.57 -25.39
C ASP A 302 0.67 -7.01 -25.23
N GLN A 303 1.09 -8.03 -25.97
CA GLN A 303 2.46 -8.58 -25.98
C GLN A 303 3.54 -7.57 -26.45
N GLN A 304 3.15 -6.48 -27.11
CA GLN A 304 4.02 -5.40 -27.53
C GLN A 304 4.06 -4.26 -26.50
N GLY A 305 3.25 -4.36 -25.45
CA GLY A 305 3.10 -3.32 -24.43
C GLY A 305 2.18 -2.17 -24.87
N ASN A 306 1.43 -2.32 -25.95
CA ASN A 306 0.47 -1.32 -26.39
C ASN A 306 -0.83 -1.46 -25.60
N GLU A 307 -1.45 -0.32 -25.22
CA GLU A 307 -2.74 -0.36 -24.53
C GLU A 307 -3.82 -0.97 -25.40
N CYS A 308 -4.51 -1.99 -24.88
CA CYS A 308 -5.57 -2.67 -25.60
C CYS A 308 -6.72 -1.72 -25.92
N ASP A 309 -7.07 -1.61 -27.18
CA ASP A 309 -8.22 -0.82 -27.64
C ASP A 309 -9.53 -1.50 -27.25
N SER A 310 -10.11 -1.06 -26.16
CA SER A 310 -11.34 -1.61 -25.57
C SER A 310 -12.17 -0.51 -24.94
N PRO A 311 -13.48 -0.71 -24.78
CA PRO A 311 -14.32 0.25 -24.03
C PRO A 311 -13.83 0.50 -22.61
N TRP A 312 -13.16 -0.46 -22.01
CA TRP A 312 -12.57 -0.37 -20.67
C TRP A 312 -11.61 0.81 -20.53
N ARG A 313 -10.63 0.95 -21.46
CA ARG A 313 -9.61 2.02 -21.41
C ARG A 313 -10.19 3.42 -21.32
N ASN A 314 -11.39 3.61 -21.87
CA ASN A 314 -12.07 4.90 -21.88
C ASN A 314 -12.85 5.20 -20.59
N ARG A 315 -12.87 4.27 -19.65
CA ARG A 315 -13.60 4.35 -18.39
C ARG A 315 -12.67 4.41 -17.16
N VAL A 316 -11.37 4.28 -17.38
CA VAL A 316 -10.36 4.27 -16.31
C VAL A 316 -9.77 5.66 -16.11
N ILE A 317 -9.69 6.10 -14.84
CA ILE A 317 -9.00 7.32 -14.41
C ILE A 317 -7.69 6.91 -13.74
N SER A 318 -6.64 6.84 -14.52
CA SER A 318 -5.28 6.51 -14.10
C SER A 318 -4.27 7.07 -15.11
N ILE A 319 -2.99 7.11 -14.72
CA ILE A 319 -1.92 7.45 -15.65
C ILE A 319 -2.01 6.63 -16.94
N GLY A 320 -1.90 7.27 -18.09
CA GLY A 320 -1.88 6.59 -19.39
C GLY A 320 -0.57 5.86 -19.62
N LEU A 321 -0.59 4.73 -20.37
CA LEU A 321 0.65 4.00 -20.67
C LEU A 321 1.65 4.86 -21.46
N ASP A 322 1.18 5.73 -22.35
CA ASP A 322 2.04 6.68 -23.08
C ASP A 322 2.68 7.73 -22.17
N GLN A 323 2.01 8.11 -21.09
CA GLN A 323 2.57 9.00 -20.08
C GLN A 323 3.60 8.26 -19.23
N LEU A 324 3.30 7.01 -18.86
CA LEU A 324 4.21 6.17 -18.09
C LEU A 324 5.54 5.95 -18.83
N ARG A 325 5.51 5.71 -20.16
CA ARG A 325 6.71 5.60 -21.01
C ARG A 325 7.63 6.82 -20.92
N LYS A 326 7.06 8.02 -20.74
CA LYS A 326 7.81 9.28 -20.68
C LYS A 326 8.47 9.55 -19.33
N ILE A 327 8.03 8.87 -18.26
CA ILE A 327 8.64 9.01 -16.94
C ILE A 327 10.07 8.46 -16.99
N PRO A 328 11.09 9.22 -16.54
CA PRO A 328 12.48 8.80 -16.61
C PRO A 328 12.76 7.47 -15.96
N GLN A 329 12.18 7.21 -14.78
CA GLN A 329 12.36 6.00 -13.99
C GLN A 329 11.01 5.36 -13.67
N VAL A 330 10.73 4.20 -14.24
CA VAL A 330 9.55 3.40 -13.91
C VAL A 330 10.00 2.08 -13.29
N ILE A 331 9.67 1.89 -12.03
CA ILE A 331 10.08 0.73 -11.25
C ILE A 331 8.89 -0.21 -11.10
N GLY A 332 8.96 -1.36 -11.77
CA GLY A 332 8.03 -2.45 -11.59
C GLY A 332 8.39 -3.26 -10.33
N VAL A 333 7.42 -3.50 -9.45
CA VAL A 333 7.64 -4.33 -8.25
C VAL A 333 6.67 -5.50 -8.30
N VAL A 334 7.23 -6.69 -8.45
CA VAL A 334 6.47 -7.93 -8.66
C VAL A 334 6.95 -8.99 -7.69
N ALA A 335 6.05 -9.75 -7.15
CA ALA A 335 6.38 -10.90 -6.32
C ALA A 335 5.44 -12.04 -6.65
N SER A 336 6.04 -13.22 -6.92
CA SER A 336 5.37 -14.50 -7.09
C SER A 336 4.32 -14.57 -8.23
N GLY A 337 4.10 -15.75 -8.71
CA GLY A 337 3.15 -16.06 -9.78
C GLY A 337 3.76 -15.95 -11.17
N ASP A 338 3.16 -16.65 -12.11
CA ASP A 338 3.54 -16.59 -13.52
C ASP A 338 3.05 -15.25 -14.11
N ARG A 339 3.97 -14.32 -14.27
CA ARG A 339 3.75 -13.02 -14.90
C ARG A 339 4.79 -12.71 -15.98
N SER A 340 5.53 -13.72 -16.40
CA SER A 340 6.64 -13.56 -17.34
C SER A 340 6.20 -12.85 -18.61
N ALA A 341 5.11 -13.28 -19.23
CA ALA A 341 4.56 -12.64 -20.42
C ALA A 341 4.17 -11.17 -20.19
N ALA A 342 3.53 -10.86 -19.05
CA ALA A 342 3.14 -9.50 -18.71
C ALA A 342 4.36 -8.60 -18.47
N ILE A 343 5.38 -9.11 -17.77
CA ILE A 343 6.61 -8.36 -17.48
C ILE A 343 7.40 -8.13 -18.77
N GLN A 344 7.58 -9.14 -19.61
CA GLN A 344 8.27 -9.00 -20.89
C GLN A 344 7.59 -7.96 -21.79
N ALA A 345 6.27 -8.04 -21.92
CA ALA A 345 5.50 -7.06 -22.68
C ALA A 345 5.64 -5.64 -22.11
N ALA A 346 5.65 -5.48 -20.79
CA ALA A 346 5.87 -4.19 -20.15
C ALA A 346 7.28 -3.63 -20.42
N ILE A 347 8.31 -4.47 -20.39
CA ILE A 347 9.69 -4.07 -20.72
C ILE A 347 9.78 -3.71 -22.20
N LYS A 348 9.31 -4.57 -23.09
CA LYS A 348 9.33 -4.38 -24.54
C LYS A 348 8.60 -3.10 -24.96
N GLY A 349 7.47 -2.81 -24.30
CA GLY A 349 6.70 -1.59 -24.54
C GLY A 349 7.25 -0.35 -23.81
N GLY A 350 8.37 -0.45 -23.10
CA GLY A 350 8.96 0.67 -22.35
C GLY A 350 8.11 1.17 -21.18
N LEU A 351 7.19 0.33 -20.69
CA LEU A 351 6.29 0.65 -19.58
C LEU A 351 6.97 0.55 -18.22
N ILE A 352 8.02 -0.27 -18.11
CA ILE A 352 8.92 -0.32 -16.97
C ILE A 352 10.37 -0.24 -17.43
N LYS A 353 11.23 0.31 -16.60
CA LYS A 353 12.65 0.54 -16.88
C LYS A 353 13.55 -0.10 -15.83
N SER A 354 13.01 -0.37 -14.65
CA SER A 354 13.66 -1.09 -13.57
C SER A 354 12.70 -2.10 -12.95
N LEU A 355 13.25 -3.16 -12.36
CA LEU A 355 12.46 -4.28 -11.87
C LEU A 355 12.95 -4.74 -10.49
N VAL A 356 12.00 -4.96 -9.59
CA VAL A 356 12.20 -5.70 -8.34
C VAL A 356 11.33 -6.94 -8.40
N ILE A 357 11.95 -8.12 -8.29
CA ILE A 357 11.28 -9.40 -8.52
C ILE A 357 11.87 -10.48 -7.60
N ASP A 358 11.12 -11.53 -7.33
CA ASP A 358 11.64 -12.74 -6.69
C ASP A 358 12.43 -13.62 -7.66
N GLU A 359 13.31 -14.44 -7.11
CA GLU A 359 14.21 -15.33 -7.87
C GLU A 359 13.47 -16.25 -8.83
N LYS A 360 12.34 -16.82 -8.38
CA LYS A 360 11.52 -17.71 -9.22
C LYS A 360 10.94 -16.96 -10.43
N GLY A 361 10.41 -15.78 -10.22
CA GLY A 361 9.90 -14.93 -11.30
C GLY A 361 10.99 -14.47 -12.25
N ALA A 362 12.19 -14.16 -11.74
CA ALA A 362 13.35 -13.78 -12.53
C ALA A 362 13.82 -14.91 -13.46
N SER A 363 13.89 -16.14 -12.93
CA SER A 363 14.27 -17.33 -13.71
C SER A 363 13.25 -17.62 -14.83
N ALA A 364 11.96 -17.61 -14.50
CA ALA A 364 10.89 -17.81 -15.49
C ALA A 364 10.90 -16.72 -16.58
N LEU A 365 11.23 -15.48 -16.22
CA LEU A 365 11.33 -14.37 -17.16
C LEU A 365 12.46 -14.58 -18.19
N LEU A 366 13.60 -15.11 -17.78
CA LEU A 366 14.73 -15.43 -18.67
C LEU A 366 14.45 -16.64 -19.58
N GLU A 367 13.74 -17.65 -19.08
CA GLU A 367 13.36 -18.82 -19.88
C GLU A 367 12.42 -18.45 -21.03
N HIS A 368 11.45 -17.57 -20.81
CA HIS A 368 10.53 -17.08 -21.84
C HIS A 368 11.17 -16.12 -22.85
N GLY A 369 12.30 -15.49 -22.52
CA GLY A 369 13.04 -14.60 -23.42
C GLY A 369 13.92 -15.30 -24.43
N SER A 370 14.18 -16.60 -24.23
CA SER A 370 15.03 -17.42 -25.08
C SER A 370 14.25 -18.17 -26.18
N SER A 371 12.93 -18.02 -26.23
CA SER A 371 12.02 -18.61 -27.25
C SER A 371 11.55 -17.52 -28.22
#